data_6b13ca9fb9ed7b256ab6c1b3b4c7f63b
#
_entry.id   6b13ca9fb9ed7b256ab6c1b3b4c7f63b
#
_cell.length_a   1.000
_cell.length_b   1.000
_cell.length_c   1.000
_cell.angle_alpha   90.00
_cell.angle_beta   90.00
_cell.angle_gamma   90.00
#
_symmetry.space_group_name_H-M   'P 1'
#
loop_
_entity.id
_entity.type
_entity.pdbx_description
1 polymer ?
#
loop_
_entity_poly.entity_id
_entity_poly.type
_entity_poly.pdbx_seq_one_letter_code
_entity_poly.pdbx_strand_id
1 'polypeptide(L)'
;MTVFIGFTGTRTDLPPAQRAAVEAVLRSLHVCGASLAHGDCVGADCAAHEIAMRLGFMVHVLPPLSNRYRAFCLGHQGYAPAEYMVRNRRIASMCTRLVAAPLSPEAEAPRSGTWATVRMARNLGKGVTLVWPDGRVEDEPGAAAQVGGEVGADPVAAHDRGAG
;
A
#
# COMPACT_ATOMS: atom_id res chain seq x y z
N MET A 1 -9.76 11.08 -10.76
CA MET A 1 -9.52 9.72 -10.22
C MET A 1 -9.19 9.87 -8.75
N THR A 2 -9.92 9.20 -7.88
CA THR A 2 -9.67 9.27 -6.43
C THR A 2 -8.53 8.34 -6.06
N VAL A 3 -7.50 8.85 -5.37
CA VAL A 3 -6.41 8.04 -4.82
C VAL A 3 -6.89 7.37 -3.54
N PHE A 4 -6.81 6.05 -3.50
CA PHE A 4 -7.15 5.25 -2.34
C PHE A 4 -5.96 4.39 -1.92
N ILE A 5 -5.34 4.70 -0.80
CA ILE A 5 -4.17 3.99 -0.28
C ILE A 5 -4.64 2.91 0.70
N GLY A 6 -4.19 1.67 0.49
CA GLY A 6 -4.25 0.63 1.51
C GLY A 6 -2.97 0.65 2.34
N PHE A 7 -3.08 0.40 3.62
CA PHE A 7 -1.91 0.29 4.50
C PHE A 7 -1.93 -1.03 5.27
N THR A 8 -0.76 -1.63 5.40
CA THR A 8 -0.51 -2.81 6.25
C THR A 8 0.89 -2.76 6.85
N GLY A 9 1.08 -3.33 8.02
CA GLY A 9 2.40 -3.33 8.65
C GLY A 9 2.47 -4.20 9.89
N THR A 10 3.64 -4.15 10.52
CA THR A 10 3.93 -4.89 11.75
C THR A 10 3.04 -4.44 12.92
N ARG A 11 2.81 -5.33 13.87
CA ARG A 11 2.11 -5.02 15.13
C ARG A 11 2.99 -4.36 16.20
N THR A 12 4.28 -4.28 15.95
CA THR A 12 5.23 -3.56 16.80
C THR A 12 5.32 -2.11 16.38
N ASP A 13 5.78 -1.24 17.26
CA ASP A 13 6.04 0.14 16.92
C ASP A 13 7.06 0.25 15.79
N LEU A 14 6.83 1.20 14.89
CA LEU A 14 7.77 1.45 13.80
C LEU A 14 9.07 2.06 14.33
N PRO A 15 10.25 1.57 13.92
CA PRO A 15 11.50 2.28 14.15
C PRO A 15 11.42 3.72 13.61
N PRO A 16 12.13 4.69 14.20
CA PRO A 16 12.05 6.10 13.76
C PRO A 16 12.30 6.30 12.27
N ALA A 17 13.27 5.59 11.69
CA ALA A 17 13.57 5.67 10.26
C ALA A 17 12.41 5.17 9.39
N GLN A 18 11.79 4.04 9.77
CA GLN A 18 10.64 3.50 9.05
C GLN A 18 9.41 4.43 9.18
N ARG A 19 9.14 4.95 10.38
CA ARG A 19 8.04 5.90 10.62
C ARG A 19 8.19 7.16 9.76
N ALA A 20 9.39 7.74 9.72
CA ALA A 20 9.68 8.91 8.90
C ALA A 20 9.50 8.63 7.40
N ALA A 21 9.94 7.45 6.94
CA ALA A 21 9.78 7.03 5.55
C ALA A 21 8.31 6.78 5.20
N VAL A 22 7.52 6.17 6.08
CA VAL A 22 6.05 6.03 5.91
C VAL A 22 5.41 7.39 5.75
N GLU A 23 5.74 8.36 6.61
CA GLU A 23 5.22 9.72 6.50
C GLU A 23 5.59 10.37 5.17
N ALA A 24 6.84 10.26 4.73
CA ALA A 24 7.29 10.82 3.46
C ALA A 24 6.55 10.18 2.27
N VAL A 25 6.36 8.86 2.27
CA VAL A 25 5.59 8.14 1.24
C VAL A 25 4.13 8.60 1.23
N LEU A 26 3.45 8.61 2.38
CA LEU A 26 2.06 9.04 2.45
C LEU A 26 1.88 10.50 2.02
N ARG A 27 2.82 11.37 2.40
CA ARG A 27 2.83 12.77 1.97
C ARG A 27 2.95 12.90 0.45
N SER A 28 3.80 12.11 -0.18
CA SER A 28 3.99 12.12 -1.64
C SER A 28 2.78 11.59 -2.42
N LEU A 29 2.00 10.69 -1.81
CA LEU A 29 0.80 10.10 -2.40
C LEU A 29 -0.48 10.90 -2.11
N HIS A 30 -0.42 11.88 -1.20
CA HIS A 30 -1.57 12.67 -0.82
C HIS A 30 -1.97 13.67 -1.92
N VAL A 31 -3.24 13.62 -2.31
CA VAL A 31 -3.91 14.61 -3.15
C VAL A 31 -5.25 14.96 -2.48
N CYS A 32 -5.86 16.07 -2.88
CA CYS A 32 -7.16 16.47 -2.35
C CYS A 32 -8.19 15.35 -2.53
N GLY A 33 -8.85 14.96 -1.45
CA GLY A 33 -9.83 13.87 -1.44
C GLY A 33 -9.22 12.46 -1.39
N ALA A 34 -7.91 12.31 -1.20
CA ALA A 34 -7.29 11.00 -1.04
C ALA A 34 -7.80 10.27 0.21
N SER A 35 -7.98 8.97 0.09
CA SER A 35 -8.38 8.07 1.17
C SER A 35 -7.28 7.12 1.58
N LEU A 36 -7.27 6.72 2.86
CA LEU A 36 -6.38 5.68 3.37
C LEU A 36 -7.19 4.67 4.19
N ALA A 37 -7.03 3.38 3.91
CA ALA A 37 -7.61 2.29 4.68
C ALA A 37 -6.54 1.49 5.42
N HIS A 38 -6.80 1.17 6.69
CA HIS A 38 -5.93 0.32 7.50
C HIS A 38 -6.72 -0.64 8.40
N GLY A 39 -6.03 -1.59 8.99
CA GLY A 39 -6.63 -2.71 9.70
C GLY A 39 -6.84 -2.51 11.20
N ASP A 40 -6.66 -1.33 11.74
CA ASP A 40 -6.89 -1.00 13.16
C ASP A 40 -6.09 -1.86 14.14
N CYS A 41 -4.89 -2.29 13.76
CA CYS A 41 -3.98 -2.99 14.65
C CYS A 41 -3.03 -2.01 15.38
N VAL A 42 -2.56 -2.42 16.54
CA VAL A 42 -1.46 -1.71 17.24
C VAL A 42 -0.21 -1.71 16.37
N GLY A 43 0.70 -0.78 16.61
CA GLY A 43 1.95 -0.65 15.87
C GLY A 43 1.79 0.15 14.57
N ALA A 44 2.13 -0.44 13.43
CA ALA A 44 2.20 0.27 12.15
C ALA A 44 0.88 0.90 11.71
N ASP A 45 -0.26 0.19 11.85
CA ASP A 45 -1.58 0.72 11.48
C ASP A 45 -1.92 1.97 12.29
N CYS A 46 -1.65 1.94 13.60
CA CYS A 46 -1.87 3.10 14.48
C CYS A 46 -0.99 4.29 14.07
N ALA A 47 0.29 4.04 13.77
CA ALA A 47 1.21 5.07 13.29
C ALA A 47 0.75 5.68 11.95
N ALA A 48 0.35 4.84 11.00
CA ALA A 48 -0.17 5.29 9.70
C ALA A 48 -1.48 6.08 9.86
N HIS A 49 -2.36 5.68 10.78
CA HIS A 49 -3.57 6.41 11.13
C HIS A 49 -3.26 7.84 11.56
N GLU A 50 -2.38 8.01 12.54
CA GLU A 50 -1.99 9.32 13.06
C GLU A 50 -1.40 10.22 11.96
N ILE A 51 -0.52 9.65 11.13
CA ILE A 51 0.09 10.35 10.00
C ILE A 51 -0.97 10.76 8.98
N ALA A 52 -1.84 9.83 8.58
CA ALA A 52 -2.87 10.07 7.58
C ALA A 52 -3.89 11.13 8.02
N MET A 53 -4.31 11.09 9.28
CA MET A 53 -5.19 12.11 9.86
C MET A 53 -4.54 13.50 9.81
N ARG A 54 -3.27 13.61 10.18
CA ARG A 54 -2.52 14.87 10.15
C ARG A 54 -2.30 15.39 8.73
N LEU A 55 -2.14 14.49 7.75
CA LEU A 55 -1.98 14.86 6.34
C LEU A 55 -3.30 15.19 5.63
N GLY A 56 -4.44 14.91 6.24
CA GLY A 56 -5.75 15.23 5.67
C GLY A 56 -6.35 14.14 4.77
N PHE A 57 -5.92 12.88 4.91
CA PHE A 57 -6.61 11.75 4.27
C PHE A 57 -8.00 11.52 4.86
N MET A 58 -8.92 11.03 4.04
CA MET A 58 -10.15 10.39 4.51
C MET A 58 -9.79 8.99 5.02
N VAL A 59 -9.75 8.80 6.33
CA VAL A 59 -9.29 7.54 6.93
C VAL A 59 -10.42 6.55 7.15
N HIS A 60 -10.25 5.35 6.58
CA HIS A 60 -11.13 4.20 6.67
C HIS A 60 -10.54 3.15 7.62
N VAL A 61 -11.27 2.81 8.68
CA VAL A 61 -10.83 1.87 9.71
C VAL A 61 -11.57 0.54 9.57
N LEU A 62 -10.83 -0.53 9.26
CA LEU A 62 -11.35 -1.88 9.07
C LEU A 62 -10.87 -2.78 10.22
N PRO A 63 -11.60 -2.84 11.35
CA PRO A 63 -11.13 -3.52 12.54
C PRO A 63 -11.20 -5.06 12.41
N PRO A 64 -10.34 -5.79 13.15
CA PRO A 64 -10.45 -7.24 13.29
C PRO A 64 -11.58 -7.63 14.25
N LEU A 65 -12.07 -8.87 14.16
CA LEU A 65 -13.02 -9.42 15.14
C LEU A 65 -12.40 -9.51 16.55
N SER A 66 -11.12 -9.94 16.62
CA SER A 66 -10.41 -10.03 17.89
C SER A 66 -9.91 -8.67 18.35
N ASN A 67 -10.23 -8.30 19.58
CA ASN A 67 -9.76 -7.06 20.19
C ASN A 67 -8.30 -7.13 20.70
N ARG A 68 -7.66 -8.31 20.69
CA ARG A 68 -6.33 -8.53 21.29
C ARG A 68 -5.25 -7.58 20.80
N TYR A 69 -5.26 -7.28 19.50
CA TYR A 69 -4.28 -6.39 18.86
C TYR A 69 -4.91 -5.15 18.22
N ARG A 70 -6.12 -4.82 18.64
CA ARG A 70 -6.85 -3.69 18.11
C ARG A 70 -6.37 -2.38 18.74
N ALA A 71 -6.15 -1.35 17.90
CA ALA A 71 -5.74 -0.01 18.34
C ALA A 71 -6.92 0.89 18.71
N PHE A 72 -8.14 0.55 18.27
CA PHE A 72 -9.36 1.36 18.47
C PHE A 72 -9.24 2.77 17.90
N CYS A 73 -8.66 2.89 16.72
CA CYS A 73 -8.55 4.16 16.01
C CYS A 73 -9.93 4.70 15.59
N LEU A 74 -10.09 6.01 15.68
CA LEU A 74 -11.29 6.71 15.23
C LEU A 74 -11.01 7.43 13.91
N GLY A 75 -11.49 6.85 12.81
CA GLY A 75 -11.37 7.43 11.46
C GLY A 75 -12.66 8.11 10.99
N HIS A 76 -12.64 8.57 9.75
CA HIS A 76 -13.81 9.19 9.10
C HIS A 76 -14.88 8.15 8.73
N GLN A 77 -14.46 6.92 8.39
CA GLN A 77 -15.32 5.81 8.06
C GLN A 77 -14.89 4.56 8.85
N GLY A 78 -15.79 4.03 9.66
CA GLY A 78 -15.64 2.74 10.35
C GLY A 78 -16.39 1.62 9.63
N TYR A 79 -15.82 0.42 9.64
CA TYR A 79 -16.43 -0.78 9.08
C TYR A 79 -16.72 -1.80 10.18
N ALA A 80 -17.66 -2.71 9.92
CA ALA A 80 -17.92 -3.81 10.83
C ALA A 80 -16.68 -4.69 10.99
N PRO A 81 -16.36 -5.15 12.22
CA PRO A 81 -15.26 -6.07 12.47
C PRO A 81 -15.36 -7.34 11.60
N ALA A 82 -14.23 -7.83 11.10
CA ALA A 82 -14.15 -9.02 10.28
C ALA A 82 -12.91 -9.87 10.62
N GLU A 83 -12.93 -11.13 10.20
CA GLU A 83 -11.77 -12.01 10.27
C GLU A 83 -10.56 -11.39 9.55
N TYR A 84 -9.35 -11.62 10.08
CA TYR A 84 -8.11 -11.00 9.59
C TYR A 84 -7.94 -11.12 8.07
N MET A 85 -8.13 -12.31 7.51
CA MET A 85 -7.94 -12.54 6.07
C MET A 85 -9.02 -11.87 5.23
N VAL A 86 -10.26 -11.85 5.69
CA VAL A 86 -11.38 -11.16 5.03
C VAL A 86 -11.13 -9.65 5.02
N ARG A 87 -10.75 -9.09 6.16
CA ARG A 87 -10.43 -7.69 6.32
C ARG A 87 -9.23 -7.27 5.45
N ASN A 88 -8.14 -8.04 5.47
CA ASN A 88 -6.95 -7.77 4.66
C ASN A 88 -7.26 -7.79 3.17
N ARG A 89 -8.08 -8.75 2.71
CA ARG A 89 -8.55 -8.81 1.32
C ARG A 89 -9.36 -7.58 0.94
N ARG A 90 -10.21 -7.09 1.85
CA ARG A 90 -10.98 -5.87 1.62
C ARG A 90 -10.07 -4.67 1.45
N ILE A 91 -9.05 -4.48 2.30
CA ILE A 91 -8.07 -3.40 2.15
C ILE A 91 -7.37 -3.48 0.80
N ALA A 92 -6.85 -4.66 0.42
CA ALA A 92 -6.17 -4.86 -0.86
C ALA A 92 -7.09 -4.61 -2.07
N SER A 93 -8.38 -4.93 -1.96
CA SER A 93 -9.36 -4.71 -3.03
C SER A 93 -9.75 -3.24 -3.19
N MET A 94 -9.91 -2.53 -2.08
CA MET A 94 -10.35 -1.12 -2.07
C MET A 94 -9.28 -0.18 -2.61
N CYS A 95 -8.00 -0.48 -2.39
CA CYS A 95 -6.92 0.45 -2.69
C CYS A 95 -6.53 0.46 -4.19
N THR A 96 -6.01 1.60 -4.63
CA THR A 96 -5.31 1.75 -5.91
C THR A 96 -3.83 1.38 -5.77
N ARG A 97 -3.28 1.57 -4.58
CA ARG A 97 -1.90 1.23 -4.19
C ARG A 97 -1.87 0.78 -2.73
N LEU A 98 -1.06 -0.23 -2.43
CA LEU A 98 -0.79 -0.66 -1.05
C LEU A 98 0.56 -0.09 -0.59
N VAL A 99 0.59 0.49 0.61
CA VAL A 99 1.81 0.82 1.35
C VAL A 99 1.98 -0.20 2.46
N ALA A 100 3.13 -0.85 2.52
CA ALA A 100 3.41 -1.88 3.51
C ALA A 100 4.67 -1.55 4.31
N ALA A 101 4.58 -1.68 5.64
CA ALA A 101 5.68 -1.48 6.58
C ALA A 101 5.99 -2.80 7.31
N PRO A 102 6.71 -3.75 6.67
CA PRO A 102 7.03 -5.05 7.26
C PRO A 102 8.13 -4.93 8.33
N LEU A 103 8.17 -5.91 9.24
CA LEU A 103 9.23 -6.05 10.24
C LEU A 103 10.50 -6.69 9.63
N SER A 104 10.31 -7.60 8.68
CA SER A 104 11.38 -8.41 8.09
C SER A 104 11.04 -8.78 6.64
N PRO A 105 12.01 -9.27 5.86
CA PRO A 105 11.79 -9.79 4.51
C PRO A 105 10.70 -10.87 4.46
N GLU A 106 10.03 -10.99 3.33
CA GLU A 106 8.95 -11.97 3.09
C GLU A 106 9.38 -13.42 3.36
N ALA A 107 10.60 -13.77 2.95
CA ALA A 107 11.14 -15.12 3.14
C ALA A 107 11.34 -15.51 4.62
N GLU A 108 11.48 -14.52 5.50
CA GLU A 108 11.67 -14.72 6.95
C GLU A 108 10.35 -14.70 7.74
N ALA A 109 9.25 -14.29 7.12
CA ALA A 109 7.97 -14.11 7.77
C ALA A 109 6.79 -14.74 6.99
N PRO A 110 6.79 -16.06 6.72
CA PRO A 110 5.80 -16.71 5.85
C PRO A 110 4.36 -16.63 6.38
N ARG A 111 4.16 -16.47 7.69
CA ARG A 111 2.83 -16.35 8.35
C ARG A 111 2.48 -14.91 8.73
N SER A 112 3.20 -13.92 8.23
CA SER A 112 2.93 -12.51 8.50
C SER A 112 1.64 -12.06 7.82
N GLY A 113 0.75 -11.42 8.59
CA GLY A 113 -0.45 -10.76 8.06
C GLY A 113 -0.11 -9.63 7.10
N THR A 114 0.99 -8.91 7.34
CA THR A 114 1.53 -7.87 6.45
C THR A 114 1.86 -8.47 5.09
N TRP A 115 2.66 -9.52 5.03
CA TRP A 115 3.03 -10.16 3.78
C TRP A 115 1.85 -10.87 3.08
N ALA A 116 0.89 -11.40 3.84
CA ALA A 116 -0.35 -11.92 3.26
C ALA A 116 -1.12 -10.82 2.52
N THR A 117 -1.23 -9.63 3.08
CA THR A 117 -1.88 -8.48 2.43
C THR A 117 -1.09 -8.00 1.21
N VAL A 118 0.23 -7.98 1.28
CA VAL A 118 1.10 -7.66 0.13
C VAL A 118 0.87 -8.64 -1.02
N ARG A 119 0.86 -9.96 -0.75
CA ARG A 119 0.57 -10.97 -1.77
C ARG A 119 -0.82 -10.80 -2.39
N MET A 120 -1.83 -10.47 -1.59
CA MET A 120 -3.18 -10.19 -2.09
C MET A 120 -3.19 -8.99 -3.05
N ALA A 121 -2.52 -7.91 -2.68
CA ALA A 121 -2.43 -6.71 -3.52
C ALA A 121 -1.70 -7.00 -4.85
N ARG A 122 -0.58 -7.71 -4.79
CA ARG A 122 0.16 -8.16 -5.99
C ARG A 122 -0.72 -9.02 -6.92
N ASN A 123 -1.45 -9.99 -6.35
CA ASN A 123 -2.37 -10.86 -7.11
C ASN A 123 -3.54 -10.09 -7.76
N LEU A 124 -3.93 -8.95 -7.17
CA LEU A 124 -4.94 -8.05 -7.71
C LEU A 124 -4.35 -7.02 -8.69
N GLY A 125 -3.06 -7.12 -9.03
CA GLY A 125 -2.38 -6.20 -9.93
C GLY A 125 -2.21 -4.78 -9.37
N LYS A 126 -2.28 -4.62 -8.06
CA LYS A 126 -2.07 -3.31 -7.40
C LYS A 126 -0.59 -2.97 -7.31
N GLY A 127 -0.24 -1.70 -7.42
CA GLY A 127 1.09 -1.24 -7.04
C GLY A 127 1.32 -1.40 -5.55
N VAL A 128 2.55 -1.73 -5.16
CA VAL A 128 2.95 -1.89 -3.76
C VAL A 128 4.18 -1.03 -3.48
N THR A 129 4.13 -0.28 -2.40
CA THR A 129 5.29 0.45 -1.87
C THR A 129 5.72 -0.20 -0.56
N LEU A 130 6.90 -0.79 -0.52
CA LEU A 130 7.48 -1.38 0.68
C LEU A 130 8.33 -0.34 1.40
N VAL A 131 8.10 -0.16 2.68
CA VAL A 131 8.88 0.73 3.55
C VAL A 131 9.58 -0.12 4.61
N TRP A 132 10.88 -0.25 4.49
CA TRP A 132 11.71 -1.12 5.32
C TRP A 132 12.04 -0.50 6.68
N PRO A 133 12.42 -1.30 7.70
CA PRO A 133 12.76 -0.78 9.03
C PRO A 133 13.88 0.26 9.07
N ASP A 134 14.83 0.19 8.13
CA ASP A 134 15.92 1.17 7.96
C ASP A 134 15.50 2.46 7.24
N GLY A 135 14.24 2.56 6.82
CA GLY A 135 13.69 3.69 6.07
C GLY A 135 13.86 3.60 4.56
N ARG A 136 14.47 2.53 4.04
CA ARG A 136 14.55 2.27 2.60
C ARG A 136 13.15 2.03 2.03
N VAL A 137 12.88 2.57 0.85
CA VAL A 137 11.59 2.46 0.15
C VAL A 137 11.80 1.73 -1.18
N GLU A 138 10.97 0.74 -1.43
CA GLU A 138 10.93 0.01 -2.70
C GLU A 138 9.55 0.12 -3.32
N ASP A 139 9.48 0.49 -4.59
CA ASP A 139 8.24 0.70 -5.33
C ASP A 139 8.04 -0.40 -6.38
N GLU A 140 6.93 -1.11 -6.27
CA GLU A 140 6.50 -2.13 -7.22
C GLU A 140 5.33 -1.55 -8.04
N PRO A 141 5.47 -1.40 -9.37
CA PRO A 141 4.39 -0.89 -10.21
C PRO A 141 3.22 -1.89 -10.27
N GLY A 142 1.99 -1.38 -10.34
CA GLY A 142 0.82 -2.21 -10.59
C GLY A 142 0.71 -2.62 -12.07
N ALA A 143 -0.10 -3.64 -12.37
CA ALA A 143 -0.30 -4.18 -13.71
C ALA A 143 -0.72 -3.10 -14.75
N ALA A 144 -1.52 -2.11 -14.36
CA ALA A 144 -1.93 -1.03 -15.25
C ALA A 144 -0.78 -0.09 -15.66
N ALA A 145 0.28 0.00 -14.85
CA ALA A 145 1.46 0.82 -15.17
C ALA A 145 2.45 0.10 -16.11
N GLN A 146 2.39 -1.23 -16.17
CA GLN A 146 3.26 -2.04 -17.03
C GLN A 146 2.82 -2.04 -18.50
N VAL A 147 1.55 -1.76 -18.81
CA VAL A 147 1.00 -1.70 -20.17
C VAL A 147 1.37 -0.40 -20.91
N GLY A 148 1.81 0.64 -20.21
CA GLY A 148 2.22 1.93 -20.79
C GLY A 148 3.67 2.02 -21.24
N GLY A 149 4.49 0.99 -21.07
CA GLY A 149 5.94 1.00 -21.33
C GLY A 149 6.40 0.42 -22.66
N GLU A 150 5.54 -0.23 -23.43
CA GLU A 150 5.86 -0.77 -24.77
C GLU A 150 5.14 -0.01 -25.88
N VAL A 151 5.56 1.22 -26.14
CA VAL A 151 5.39 1.81 -27.46
C VAL A 151 6.66 1.48 -28.23
N GLY A 152 6.64 0.31 -28.87
CA GLY A 152 7.68 -0.07 -29.82
C GLY A 152 7.79 0.97 -30.90
N ALA A 153 8.99 1.55 -31.06
CA ALA A 153 9.33 2.31 -32.26
C ALA A 153 9.45 1.30 -33.40
N ASP A 154 8.49 1.32 -34.32
CA ASP A 154 8.61 0.63 -35.60
C ASP A 154 9.81 1.20 -36.34
N PRO A 155 10.76 0.39 -36.86
CA PRO A 155 11.81 0.86 -37.72
C PRO A 155 11.18 1.21 -39.06
N VAL A 156 11.22 2.49 -39.42
CA VAL A 156 10.87 2.95 -40.75
C VAL A 156 11.79 2.29 -41.77
N ALA A 157 11.22 1.41 -42.60
CA ALA A 157 11.89 0.82 -43.73
C ALA A 157 12.23 1.92 -44.73
N ALA A 158 13.53 2.15 -44.94
CA ALA A 158 14.01 3.02 -46.03
C ALA A 158 13.73 2.34 -47.36
N HIS A 159 12.82 2.95 -48.16
CA HIS A 159 12.69 2.58 -49.56
C HIS A 159 13.84 3.19 -50.33
N ASP A 160 14.80 2.35 -50.73
CA ASP A 160 15.76 2.63 -51.78
C ASP A 160 15.02 2.67 -53.12
N ARG A 161 14.96 3.85 -53.80
CA ARG A 161 14.57 3.99 -55.20
C ARG A 161 15.85 4.05 -56.01
N GLY A 162 16.29 2.89 -56.49
CA GLY A 162 17.25 2.84 -57.58
C GLY A 162 16.65 3.40 -58.85
N ALA A 163 17.27 4.45 -59.39
CA ALA A 163 17.08 4.91 -60.74
C ALA A 163 18.08 4.18 -61.62
N GLY A 164 17.60 3.55 -62.69
CA GLY A 164 18.32 3.08 -63.85
C GLY A 164 17.84 3.79 -65.09
#